data_1ad110d01c3185a2c13b72bda6ac68c4
#
_entry.id   1ad110d01c3185a2c13b72bda6ac68c4
#
_cell.length_a   1.000
_cell.length_b   1.000
_cell.length_c   1.000
_cell.angle_alpha   90.00
_cell.angle_beta   90.00
_cell.angle_gamma   90.00
#
_symmetry.space_group_name_H-M   'P 1'
#
loop_
_entity.id
_entity.type
_entity.pdbx_description
1 polymer ?
#
loop_
_entity_poly.entity_id
_entity_poly.type
_entity_poly.pdbx_seq_one_letter_code
_entity_poly.pdbx_strand_id
1 'polypeptide(L)'
;MSGLNHCRYCHGVHSATAELLGIKHELVDSRIDIDGSDVDPKMRPVLRYARKLTQQPSSLTQADADAIFAVGWEEPALYYTVAVTALFNFMNRLVEGMGIELDPSYVRPASERLAKRGYLPLIDMISH
;
A
#
# COMPACT_ATOMS: atom_id res chain seq x y z
N MET A 1 -3.15 3.41 1.15
CA MET A 1 -3.88 3.57 -0.13
C MET A 1 -5.25 2.89 -0.11
N SER A 2 -5.33 1.57 0.00
CA SER A 2 -6.61 0.84 -0.09
C SER A 2 -7.67 1.28 0.93
N GLY A 3 -7.27 1.56 2.18
CA GLY A 3 -8.17 2.12 3.18
C GLY A 3 -8.62 3.56 2.86
N LEU A 4 -7.74 4.39 2.28
CA LEU A 4 -8.08 5.75 1.84
C LEU A 4 -9.06 5.74 0.66
N ASN A 5 -8.95 4.74 -0.21
CA ASN A 5 -9.84 4.53 -1.35
C ASN A 5 -11.10 3.73 -0.98
N HIS A 6 -11.28 3.36 0.28
CA HIS A 6 -12.40 2.56 0.78
C HIS A 6 -12.56 1.19 0.11
N CYS A 7 -11.51 0.64 -0.52
CA CYS A 7 -11.51 -0.69 -1.12
C CYS A 7 -11.38 -1.75 -0.02
N ARG A 8 -12.52 -2.30 0.41
CA ARG A 8 -12.58 -3.28 1.51
C ARG A 8 -11.83 -4.56 1.18
N TYR A 9 -11.97 -5.07 -0.05
CA TYR A 9 -11.26 -6.27 -0.51
C TYR A 9 -9.75 -6.07 -0.44
N CYS A 10 -9.24 -5.03 -1.09
CA CYS A 10 -7.80 -4.76 -1.13
C CYS A 10 -7.25 -4.49 0.27
N HIS A 11 -7.96 -3.68 1.08
CA HIS A 11 -7.53 -3.37 2.44
C HIS A 11 -7.49 -4.63 3.31
N GLY A 12 -8.53 -5.46 3.30
CA GLY A 12 -8.62 -6.66 4.12
C GLY A 12 -7.50 -7.66 3.84
N VAL A 13 -7.27 -7.99 2.56
CA VAL A 13 -6.22 -8.94 2.17
C VAL A 13 -4.82 -8.42 2.51
N HIS A 14 -4.52 -7.15 2.20
CA HIS A 14 -3.17 -6.61 2.45
C HIS A 14 -2.89 -6.31 3.91
N SER A 15 -3.90 -5.92 4.70
CA SER A 15 -3.73 -5.77 6.15
C SER A 15 -3.41 -7.11 6.82
N ALA A 16 -4.15 -8.15 6.48
CA ALA A 16 -3.86 -9.49 6.99
C ALA A 16 -2.48 -10.01 6.52
N THR A 17 -2.07 -9.68 5.28
CA THR A 17 -0.71 -10.00 4.80
C THR A 17 0.36 -9.27 5.61
N ALA A 18 0.16 -7.98 5.88
CA ALA A 18 1.10 -7.17 6.65
C ALA A 18 1.26 -7.70 8.08
N GLU A 19 0.17 -8.11 8.73
CA GLU A 19 0.19 -8.74 10.06
C GLU A 19 0.98 -10.06 10.06
N LEU A 20 0.80 -10.90 9.03
CA LEU A 20 1.59 -12.13 8.86
C LEU A 20 3.09 -11.87 8.68
N LEU A 21 3.44 -10.71 8.16
CA LEU A 21 4.83 -10.23 8.02
C LEU A 21 5.34 -9.48 9.27
N GLY A 22 4.58 -9.46 10.35
CA GLY A 22 4.96 -8.87 11.64
C GLY A 22 4.71 -7.36 11.75
N ILE A 23 3.96 -6.77 10.82
CA ILE A 23 3.56 -5.36 10.92
C ILE A 23 2.35 -5.26 11.87
N LYS A 24 2.46 -4.39 12.87
CA LYS A 24 1.39 -4.20 13.86
C LYS A 24 0.11 -3.68 13.17
N HIS A 25 -1.04 -4.17 13.61
CA HIS A 25 -2.35 -3.82 13.04
C HIS A 25 -2.59 -2.31 12.97
N GLU A 26 -2.26 -1.58 14.03
CA GLU A 26 -2.43 -0.12 14.08
C GLU A 26 -1.64 0.63 13.00
N LEU A 27 -0.54 0.04 12.49
CA LEU A 27 0.29 0.65 11.45
C LEU A 27 -0.30 0.49 10.04
N VAL A 28 -1.29 -0.39 9.85
CA VAL A 28 -1.97 -0.56 8.56
C VAL A 28 -3.27 0.26 8.45
N ASP A 29 -3.69 0.93 9.53
CA ASP A 29 -4.84 1.85 9.47
C ASP A 29 -4.53 3.04 8.55
N SER A 30 -5.42 3.28 7.60
CA SER A 30 -5.29 4.41 6.65
C SER A 30 -5.34 5.79 7.32
N ARG A 31 -5.89 5.87 8.54
CA ARG A 31 -6.02 7.09 9.33
C ARG A 31 -4.89 7.29 10.33
N ILE A 32 -3.89 6.39 10.34
CA ILE A 32 -2.78 6.46 11.27
C ILE A 32 -2.14 7.86 11.29
N ASP A 33 -1.86 8.37 12.47
CA ASP A 33 -0.95 9.49 12.66
C ASP A 33 0.49 9.02 12.40
N ILE A 34 0.99 9.28 11.19
CA ILE A 34 2.29 8.81 10.74
C ILE A 34 3.42 9.33 11.65
N ASP A 35 3.28 10.53 12.17
CA ASP A 35 4.34 11.18 12.95
C ASP A 35 4.29 10.80 14.44
N GLY A 36 3.09 10.59 14.99
CA GLY A 36 2.86 10.22 16.39
C GLY A 36 2.88 8.71 16.66
N SER A 37 3.03 7.87 15.64
CA SER A 37 3.00 6.40 15.77
C SER A 37 4.39 5.76 15.77
N ASP A 38 4.44 4.44 16.04
CA ASP A 38 5.65 3.60 15.97
C ASP A 38 6.15 3.34 14.53
N VAL A 39 5.74 4.12 13.55
CA VAL A 39 6.27 4.05 12.18
C VAL A 39 7.75 4.40 12.18
N ASP A 40 8.56 3.56 11.56
CA ASP A 40 9.98 3.84 11.36
C ASP A 40 10.17 5.26 10.79
N PRO A 41 10.97 6.11 11.44
CA PRO A 41 11.22 7.49 10.98
C PRO A 41 11.62 7.58 9.49
N LYS A 42 12.36 6.60 8.97
CA LYS A 42 12.70 6.51 7.55
C LYS A 42 11.49 6.29 6.63
N MET A 43 10.46 5.61 7.12
CA MET A 43 9.25 5.33 6.34
C MET A 43 8.22 6.47 6.39
N ARG A 44 8.32 7.37 7.34
CA ARG A 44 7.33 8.47 7.49
C ARG A 44 7.17 9.33 6.24
N PRO A 45 8.24 9.87 5.61
CA PRO A 45 8.09 10.67 4.39
C PRO A 45 7.57 9.83 3.22
N VAL A 46 7.93 8.55 3.11
CA VAL A 46 7.41 7.62 2.08
C VAL A 46 5.90 7.46 2.22
N LEU A 47 5.41 7.22 3.44
CA LEU A 47 3.98 7.06 3.71
C LEU A 47 3.20 8.37 3.52
N ARG A 48 3.77 9.52 3.90
CA ARG A 48 3.16 10.84 3.64
C ARG A 48 3.06 11.10 2.14
N TYR A 49 4.11 10.81 1.38
CA TYR A 49 4.11 10.93 -0.07
C TYR A 49 3.02 10.05 -0.71
N ALA A 50 2.97 8.76 -0.36
CA ALA A 50 1.96 7.83 -0.86
C ALA A 50 0.52 8.26 -0.51
N ARG A 51 0.31 8.79 0.70
CA ARG A 51 -0.98 9.34 1.14
C ARG A 51 -1.38 10.55 0.29
N LYS A 52 -0.47 11.49 0.12
CA LYS A 52 -0.69 12.72 -0.66
C LYS A 52 -0.93 12.40 -2.14
N LEU A 53 -0.13 11.51 -2.73
CA LEU A 53 -0.30 11.04 -4.11
C LEU A 53 -1.67 10.34 -4.31
N THR A 54 -2.18 9.64 -3.30
CA THR A 54 -3.49 8.99 -3.35
C THR A 54 -4.64 9.99 -3.30
N GLN A 55 -4.56 10.98 -2.41
CA GLN A 55 -5.68 11.88 -2.10
C GLN A 55 -5.68 13.16 -2.92
N GLN A 56 -4.49 13.70 -3.23
CA GLN A 56 -4.31 15.01 -3.85
C GLN A 56 -3.08 14.99 -4.78
N PRO A 57 -3.08 14.20 -5.86
CA PRO A 57 -1.89 13.99 -6.69
C PRO A 57 -1.32 15.30 -7.29
N SER A 58 -2.19 16.25 -7.63
CA SER A 58 -1.78 17.56 -8.19
C SER A 58 -1.14 18.50 -7.16
N SER A 59 -1.19 18.17 -5.87
CA SER A 59 -0.59 18.99 -4.81
C SER A 59 0.85 18.58 -4.45
N LEU A 60 1.37 17.50 -5.05
CA LEU A 60 2.76 17.07 -4.84
C LEU A 60 3.74 18.14 -5.33
N THR A 61 4.79 18.34 -4.54
CA THR A 61 5.85 19.31 -4.81
C THR A 61 7.22 18.64 -4.71
N GLN A 62 8.26 19.34 -5.15
CA GLN A 62 9.64 18.89 -4.98
C GLN A 62 9.98 18.66 -3.51
N ALA A 63 9.47 19.47 -2.59
CA ALA A 63 9.71 19.30 -1.16
C ALA A 63 9.20 17.96 -0.60
N ASP A 64 8.14 17.38 -1.19
CA ASP A 64 7.66 16.06 -0.79
C ASP A 64 8.66 14.96 -1.18
N ALA A 65 9.30 15.07 -2.34
CA ALA A 65 10.37 14.17 -2.77
C ALA A 65 11.65 14.36 -1.95
N ASP A 66 12.04 15.60 -1.72
CA ASP A 66 13.24 15.96 -0.93
C ASP A 66 13.16 15.41 0.49
N ALA A 67 11.97 15.35 1.08
CA ALA A 67 11.77 14.76 2.41
C ALA A 67 12.08 13.24 2.44
N ILE A 68 11.88 12.52 1.32
CA ILE A 68 12.27 11.11 1.18
C ILE A 68 13.80 11.00 1.14
N PHE A 69 14.47 11.86 0.37
CA PHE A 69 15.93 11.87 0.26
C PHE A 69 16.61 12.31 1.56
N ALA A 70 16.02 13.25 2.30
CA ALA A 70 16.55 13.76 3.56
C ALA A 70 16.71 12.70 4.66
N VAL A 71 15.93 11.60 4.60
CA VAL A 71 16.06 10.47 5.54
C VAL A 71 16.94 9.34 5.00
N GLY A 72 17.67 9.58 3.90
CA GLY A 72 18.67 8.68 3.32
C GLY A 72 18.13 7.65 2.35
N TRP A 73 16.94 7.86 1.77
CA TRP A 73 16.49 7.11 0.60
C TRP A 73 17.05 7.73 -0.69
N GLU A 74 17.22 6.89 -1.69
CA GLU A 74 17.69 7.28 -3.02
C GLU A 74 16.54 7.32 -4.04
N GLU A 75 16.82 7.83 -5.23
CA GLU A 75 15.85 7.99 -6.32
C GLU A 75 15.02 6.71 -6.62
N PRO A 76 15.59 5.49 -6.61
CA PRO A 76 14.80 4.27 -6.80
C PRO A 76 13.69 4.10 -5.76
N ALA A 77 13.89 4.53 -4.51
CA ALA A 77 12.85 4.43 -3.47
C ALA A 77 11.66 5.36 -3.77
N LEU A 78 11.93 6.57 -4.26
CA LEU A 78 10.88 7.48 -4.73
C LEU A 78 10.12 6.87 -5.92
N TYR A 79 10.84 6.33 -6.91
CA TYR A 79 10.23 5.66 -8.06
C TYR A 79 9.29 4.52 -7.62
N TYR A 80 9.76 3.62 -6.75
CA TYR A 80 8.93 2.52 -6.24
C TYR A 80 7.75 3.03 -5.41
N THR A 81 7.91 4.09 -4.64
CA THR A 81 6.82 4.72 -3.88
C THR A 81 5.71 5.18 -4.84
N VAL A 82 6.09 5.86 -5.93
CA VAL A 82 5.15 6.33 -6.95
C VAL A 82 4.49 5.14 -7.66
N ALA A 83 5.30 4.19 -8.17
CA ALA A 83 4.81 3.06 -8.96
C ALA A 83 3.84 2.18 -8.15
N VAL A 84 4.19 1.81 -6.92
CA VAL A 84 3.33 1.01 -6.04
C VAL A 84 2.06 1.77 -5.68
N THR A 85 2.16 3.08 -5.37
CA THR A 85 0.99 3.89 -5.05
C THR A 85 0.04 3.99 -6.24
N ALA A 86 0.56 4.25 -7.45
CA ALA A 86 -0.23 4.34 -8.67
C ALA A 86 -0.92 3.00 -9.01
N LEU A 87 -0.17 1.89 -8.92
CA LEU A 87 -0.69 0.55 -9.15
C LEU A 87 -1.86 0.23 -8.20
N PHE A 88 -1.71 0.50 -6.89
CA PHE A 88 -2.78 0.24 -5.93
C PHE A 88 -3.97 1.19 -6.10
N ASN A 89 -3.75 2.43 -6.49
CA ASN A 89 -4.84 3.33 -6.86
C ASN A 89 -5.62 2.83 -8.08
N PHE A 90 -4.93 2.28 -9.09
CA PHE A 90 -5.55 1.61 -10.23
C PHE A 90 -6.33 0.36 -9.79
N MET A 91 -5.69 -0.55 -9.06
CA MET A 91 -6.30 -1.81 -8.62
C MET A 91 -7.51 -1.60 -7.72
N ASN A 92 -7.47 -0.63 -6.79
CA ASN A 92 -8.62 -0.33 -5.94
C ASN A 92 -9.85 0.07 -6.78
N ARG A 93 -9.66 0.91 -7.80
CA ARG A 93 -10.74 1.33 -8.70
C ARG A 93 -11.26 0.20 -9.57
N LEU A 94 -10.35 -0.66 -10.05
CA LEU A 94 -10.73 -1.84 -10.81
C LEU A 94 -11.59 -2.79 -9.96
N VAL A 95 -11.14 -3.12 -8.76
CA VAL A 95 -11.85 -4.02 -7.82
C VAL A 95 -13.23 -3.46 -7.47
N GLU A 96 -13.31 -2.19 -7.08
CA GLU A 96 -14.58 -1.54 -6.74
C GLU A 96 -15.49 -1.41 -7.97
N GLY A 97 -14.94 -1.03 -9.14
CA GLY A 97 -15.69 -0.88 -10.38
C GLY A 97 -16.25 -2.20 -10.92
N MET A 98 -15.58 -3.32 -10.63
CA MET A 98 -16.07 -4.67 -10.98
C MET A 98 -17.01 -5.25 -9.92
N GLY A 99 -17.27 -4.56 -8.82
CA GLY A 99 -18.14 -5.03 -7.74
C GLY A 99 -17.60 -6.25 -6.99
N ILE A 100 -16.26 -6.38 -6.90
CA ILE A 100 -15.64 -7.50 -6.20
C ILE A 100 -15.77 -7.28 -4.69
N GLU A 101 -16.51 -8.17 -4.04
CA GLU A 101 -16.72 -8.14 -2.60
C GLU A 101 -15.66 -8.96 -1.86
N LEU A 102 -15.39 -8.55 -0.62
CA LEU A 102 -14.51 -9.30 0.27
C LEU A 102 -15.24 -10.52 0.83
N ASP A 103 -14.83 -11.72 0.42
CA ASP A 103 -15.21 -12.97 1.07
C ASP A 103 -14.26 -13.23 2.26
N PRO A 104 -14.77 -13.27 3.50
CA PRO A 104 -13.95 -13.55 4.68
C PRO A 104 -13.18 -14.88 4.59
N SER A 105 -13.74 -15.89 3.92
CA SER A 105 -13.10 -17.21 3.75
C SER A 105 -11.88 -17.13 2.82
N TYR A 106 -11.81 -16.15 1.94
CA TYR A 106 -10.72 -15.93 1.00
C TYR A 106 -9.55 -15.15 1.60
N VAL A 107 -9.80 -14.32 2.61
CA VAL A 107 -8.77 -13.43 3.18
C VAL A 107 -7.54 -14.20 3.63
N ARG A 108 -7.74 -15.23 4.45
CA ARG A 108 -6.62 -16.01 5.02
C ARG A 108 -5.77 -16.71 3.96
N PRO A 109 -6.34 -17.53 3.05
CA PRO A 109 -5.57 -18.17 1.98
C PRO A 109 -4.82 -17.17 1.08
N ALA A 110 -5.47 -16.06 0.73
CA ALA A 110 -4.86 -15.02 -0.08
C ALA A 110 -3.67 -14.34 0.63
N SER A 111 -3.84 -14.00 1.90
CA SER A 111 -2.82 -13.36 2.72
C SER A 111 -1.61 -14.27 2.95
N GLU A 112 -1.83 -15.55 3.24
CA GLU A 112 -0.76 -16.54 3.39
C GLU A 112 0.04 -16.73 2.09
N ARG A 113 -0.66 -16.77 0.94
CA ARG A 113 -0.01 -16.84 -0.37
C ARG A 113 0.83 -15.60 -0.65
N LEU A 114 0.29 -14.41 -0.41
CA LEU A 114 1.00 -13.16 -0.61
C LEU A 114 2.21 -13.03 0.31
N ALA A 115 2.07 -13.39 1.59
CA ALA A 115 3.18 -13.36 2.54
C ALA A 115 4.33 -14.30 2.15
N LYS A 116 4.01 -15.48 1.57
CA LYS A 116 5.01 -16.49 1.19
C LYS A 116 5.62 -16.29 -0.19
N ARG A 117 4.85 -15.86 -1.17
CA ARG A 117 5.22 -15.88 -2.60
C ARG A 117 5.03 -14.54 -3.31
N GLY A 118 4.54 -13.51 -2.62
CA GLY A 118 4.17 -12.24 -3.25
C GLY A 118 3.16 -12.42 -4.38
N TYR A 119 3.33 -11.66 -5.46
CA TYR A 119 2.46 -11.69 -6.64
C TYR A 119 2.92 -12.67 -7.73
N LEU A 120 4.04 -13.39 -7.56
CA LEU A 120 4.55 -14.33 -8.56
C LEU A 120 3.49 -15.35 -9.04
N PRO A 121 2.68 -15.98 -8.15
CA PRO A 121 1.65 -16.90 -8.60
C PRO A 121 0.59 -16.29 -9.53
N LEU A 122 0.32 -14.99 -9.41
CA LEU A 122 -0.62 -14.31 -10.30
C LEU A 122 -0.01 -14.08 -11.68
N ILE A 123 1.29 -13.82 -11.75
CA ILE A 123 2.02 -13.70 -13.02
C ILE A 123 1.96 -15.04 -13.76
N ASP A 124 2.21 -16.15 -13.07
CA ASP A 124 2.13 -17.49 -13.64
C ASP A 124 0.73 -17.78 -14.22
N MET A 125 -0.35 -17.35 -13.54
CA MET A 125 -1.74 -17.56 -13.98
C MET A 125 -2.11 -16.82 -15.26
N ILE A 126 -1.52 -15.65 -15.53
CA ILE A 126 -1.83 -14.82 -16.69
C ILE A 126 -0.86 -15.03 -17.86
N SER A 127 0.20 -15.80 -17.65
CA SER A 127 1.22 -16.09 -18.66
C SER A 127 0.89 -17.32 -19.52
N HIS A 128 -0.28 -17.92 -19.30
CA HIS A 128 -0.83 -19.07 -20.04
C HIS A 128 -2.20 -18.71 -20.60
#